data_607fe503b583db3329df56344f4d4bb6
#
_entry.id   607fe503b583db3329df56344f4d4bb6
#
_cell.length_a   1.000
_cell.length_b   1.000
_cell.length_c   1.000
_cell.angle_alpha   90.00
_cell.angle_beta   90.00
_cell.angle_gamma   90.00
#
_symmetry.space_group_name_H-M   'P 1'
#
loop_
_entity.id
_entity.type
_entity.pdbx_description
1 polymer ?
#
loop_
_entity_poly.entity_id
_entity_poly.type
_entity_poly.pdbx_seq_one_letter_code
_entity_poly.pdbx_strand_id
1 'polypeptide(L)'
;MYPIPQFPHNSETYFYKQLATVLDSNDYDWFTIVIAYANWQGLSLFSSSIEAHLEKGKKFAVIVGVNNGVTTPDALMYLWYLKQSYKKQVEIHTMDWDYKDSIFHPKMYYFQNSNKFNLIIGSNNLTVGGLCRNFELAASHEGD
;
A
#
# COMPACT_ATOMS: atom_id res chain seq x y z
N MET A 1 -16.73 10.92 0.25
CA MET A 1 -16.30 9.51 0.27
C MET A 1 -16.75 8.84 -1.01
N TYR A 2 -15.86 8.17 -1.72
CA TYR A 2 -16.15 7.55 -3.03
C TYR A 2 -15.84 6.06 -2.97
N PRO A 3 -16.73 5.16 -3.45
CA PRO A 3 -16.44 3.74 -3.53
C PRO A 3 -15.41 3.46 -4.64
N ILE A 4 -14.51 2.53 -4.38
CA ILE A 4 -13.51 2.02 -5.32
C ILE A 4 -13.71 0.51 -5.44
N PRO A 5 -14.60 0.04 -6.32
CA PRO A 5 -14.78 -1.39 -6.55
C PRO A 5 -13.66 -1.95 -7.43
N GLN A 6 -13.27 -3.18 -7.17
CA GLN A 6 -12.38 -3.97 -8.02
C GLN A 6 -13.11 -5.19 -8.55
N PHE A 7 -13.03 -5.40 -9.86
CA PHE A 7 -13.61 -6.55 -10.54
C PHE A 7 -12.52 -7.33 -11.28
N PRO A 8 -12.38 -8.65 -11.05
CA PRO A 8 -11.26 -9.45 -11.57
C PRO A 8 -11.19 -9.53 -13.10
N HIS A 9 -12.28 -9.24 -13.80
CA HIS A 9 -12.35 -9.28 -15.27
C HIS A 9 -12.36 -7.89 -15.93
N ASN A 10 -12.22 -6.82 -15.13
CA ASN A 10 -12.19 -5.45 -15.62
C ASN A 10 -10.91 -4.76 -15.16
N SER A 11 -9.91 -4.72 -16.03
CA SER A 11 -8.60 -4.15 -15.72
C SER A 11 -8.62 -2.66 -15.40
N GLU A 12 -9.66 -1.93 -15.78
CA GLU A 12 -9.82 -0.50 -15.42
C GLU A 12 -10.12 -0.31 -13.93
N THR A 13 -10.64 -1.35 -13.27
CA THR A 13 -10.97 -1.34 -11.84
C THR A 13 -9.87 -1.90 -10.95
N TYR A 14 -8.72 -2.30 -11.51
CA TYR A 14 -7.63 -2.88 -10.72
C TYR A 14 -7.06 -1.86 -9.73
N PHE A 15 -7.06 -2.24 -8.45
CA PHE A 15 -6.72 -1.33 -7.36
C PHE A 15 -5.27 -0.80 -7.43
N TYR A 16 -4.31 -1.63 -7.89
CA TYR A 16 -2.94 -1.15 -8.07
C TYR A 16 -2.83 0.02 -9.06
N LYS A 17 -3.69 0.08 -10.09
CA LYS A 17 -3.72 1.20 -11.04
C LYS A 17 -4.20 2.49 -10.37
N GLN A 18 -5.16 2.39 -9.45
CA GLN A 18 -5.61 3.53 -8.65
C GLN A 18 -4.47 4.06 -7.77
N LEU A 19 -3.74 3.16 -7.09
CA LEU A 19 -2.59 3.54 -6.28
C LEU A 19 -1.49 4.20 -7.13
N ALA A 20 -1.14 3.60 -8.27
CA ALA A 20 -0.16 4.15 -9.20
C ALA A 20 -0.58 5.53 -9.71
N THR A 21 -1.84 5.72 -10.12
CA THR A 21 -2.37 7.00 -10.57
C THR A 21 -2.22 8.08 -9.51
N VAL A 22 -2.53 7.79 -8.25
CA VAL A 22 -2.37 8.75 -7.14
C VAL A 22 -0.89 9.09 -6.89
N LEU A 23 0.01 8.11 -6.93
CA LEU A 23 1.45 8.33 -6.78
C LEU A 23 2.03 9.15 -7.95
N ASP A 24 1.61 8.84 -9.17
CA ASP A 24 2.12 9.46 -10.39
C ASP A 24 1.57 10.89 -10.60
N SER A 25 0.41 11.24 -9.99
CA SER A 25 -0.16 12.59 -10.04
C SER A 25 0.77 13.67 -9.46
N ASN A 26 1.71 13.27 -8.62
CA ASN A 26 2.64 14.16 -7.92
C ASN A 26 1.98 15.10 -6.88
N ASP A 27 0.72 14.86 -6.55
CA ASP A 27 -0.08 15.71 -5.66
C ASP A 27 0.27 15.57 -4.18
N TYR A 28 0.89 14.47 -3.79
CA TYR A 28 1.17 14.13 -2.39
C TYR A 28 2.67 13.96 -2.15
N ASP A 29 3.13 14.30 -0.94
CA ASP A 29 4.54 14.22 -0.53
C ASP A 29 4.82 13.02 0.34
N TRP A 30 3.79 12.44 0.94
CA TRP A 30 3.90 11.28 1.81
C TRP A 30 2.86 10.23 1.45
N PHE A 31 3.33 8.99 1.28
CA PHE A 31 2.50 7.82 1.09
C PHE A 31 2.71 6.84 2.24
N THR A 32 1.65 6.47 2.94
CA THR A 32 1.66 5.53 4.06
C THR A 32 0.74 4.34 3.77
N ILE A 33 1.23 3.15 4.03
CA ILE A 33 0.45 1.91 3.96
C ILE A 33 0.38 1.27 5.35
N VAL A 34 -0.81 0.87 5.78
CA VAL A 34 -1.00 -0.01 6.94
C VAL A 34 -1.73 -1.25 6.45
N ILE A 35 -1.05 -2.39 6.46
CA ILE A 35 -1.50 -3.56 5.73
C ILE A 35 -1.30 -4.87 6.51
N ALA A 36 -2.32 -5.72 6.48
CA ALA A 36 -2.24 -7.04 7.08
C ALA A 36 -1.23 -7.94 6.38
N TYR A 37 -1.27 -7.99 5.03
CA TYR A 37 -0.49 -8.94 4.23
C TYR A 37 0.11 -8.27 3.00
N ALA A 38 1.36 -8.62 2.72
CA ALA A 38 2.08 -8.19 1.53
C ALA A 38 2.86 -9.36 0.91
N ASN A 39 2.86 -9.46 -0.42
CA ASN A 39 3.79 -10.31 -1.15
C ASN A 39 4.44 -9.55 -2.30
N TRP A 40 5.59 -10.06 -2.76
CA TRP A 40 6.32 -9.42 -3.84
C TRP A 40 5.49 -9.28 -5.12
N GLN A 41 4.71 -10.29 -5.47
CA GLN A 41 3.87 -10.28 -6.66
C GLN A 41 2.85 -9.12 -6.65
N GLY A 42 2.32 -8.78 -5.46
CA GLY A 42 1.45 -7.62 -5.29
C GLY A 42 2.23 -6.30 -5.34
N LEU A 43 3.30 -6.18 -4.54
CA LEU A 43 4.14 -4.98 -4.51
C LEU A 43 4.72 -4.64 -5.88
N SER A 44 5.15 -5.63 -6.66
CA SER A 44 5.74 -5.44 -7.98
C SER A 44 4.79 -4.79 -9.00
N LEU A 45 3.47 -4.86 -8.80
CA LEU A 45 2.49 -4.25 -9.71
C LEU A 45 2.58 -2.73 -9.78
N PHE A 46 3.10 -2.08 -8.73
CA PHE A 46 3.26 -0.62 -8.67
C PHE A 46 4.57 -0.17 -8.00
N SER A 47 5.54 -1.05 -7.90
CA SER A 47 6.88 -0.74 -7.35
C SER A 47 7.56 0.41 -8.07
N SER A 48 7.43 0.50 -9.40
CA SER A 48 7.98 1.61 -10.18
C SER A 48 7.39 2.97 -9.79
N SER A 49 6.10 3.04 -9.47
CA SER A 49 5.47 4.28 -8.99
C SER A 49 5.95 4.64 -7.58
N ILE A 50 6.19 3.66 -6.70
CA ILE A 50 6.80 3.90 -5.37
C ILE A 50 8.22 4.46 -5.53
N GLU A 51 9.04 3.83 -6.36
CA GLU A 51 10.42 4.26 -6.58
C GLU A 51 10.48 5.66 -7.22
N ALA A 52 9.66 5.92 -8.24
CA ALA A 52 9.54 7.26 -8.85
C ALA A 52 9.09 8.34 -7.85
N HIS A 53 8.22 8.01 -6.89
CA HIS A 53 7.82 8.89 -5.80
C HIS A 53 9.03 9.21 -4.88
N LEU A 54 9.82 8.21 -4.53
CA LEU A 54 11.01 8.36 -3.70
C LEU A 54 12.14 9.11 -4.42
N GLU A 55 12.34 8.89 -5.71
CA GLU A 55 13.31 9.61 -6.55
C GLU A 55 13.04 11.12 -6.61
N LYS A 56 11.78 11.54 -6.45
CA LYS A 56 11.37 12.94 -6.32
C LYS A 56 11.62 13.53 -4.92
N GLY A 57 12.29 12.81 -4.02
CA GLY A 57 12.57 13.25 -2.65
C GLY A 57 11.40 13.11 -1.68
N LYS A 58 10.31 12.46 -2.09
CA LYS A 58 9.10 12.26 -1.30
C LYS A 58 9.25 11.09 -0.31
N LYS A 59 8.27 10.89 0.55
CA LYS A 59 8.35 9.94 1.67
C LYS A 59 7.39 8.77 1.51
N PHE A 60 7.83 7.61 2.00
CA PHE A 60 7.05 6.38 2.03
C PHE A 60 7.16 5.73 3.41
N ALA A 61 6.03 5.33 3.97
CA ALA A 61 5.97 4.58 5.21
C ALA A 61 5.11 3.32 5.04
N VAL A 62 5.48 2.23 5.69
CA VAL A 62 4.67 1.03 5.73
C VAL A 62 4.68 0.39 7.11
N ILE A 63 3.49 0.00 7.58
CA ILE A 63 3.29 -0.89 8.72
C ILE A 63 2.70 -2.18 8.16
N VAL A 64 3.43 -3.29 8.24
CA VAL A 64 3.03 -4.56 7.64
C VAL A 64 2.97 -5.68 8.68
N GLY A 65 1.88 -6.43 8.68
CA GLY A 65 1.73 -7.64 9.49
C GLY A 65 2.66 -8.76 9.01
N VAL A 66 3.33 -9.45 9.92
CA VAL A 66 4.24 -10.57 9.62
C VAL A 66 3.76 -11.90 10.19
N ASN A 67 2.63 -11.90 10.88
CA ASN A 67 2.00 -13.10 11.42
C ASN A 67 1.36 -13.95 10.30
N ASN A 68 1.15 -15.22 10.57
CA ASN A 68 0.43 -16.19 9.73
C ASN A 68 1.12 -16.59 8.42
N GLY A 69 2.39 -16.20 8.18
CA GLY A 69 3.17 -16.61 7.02
C GLY A 69 2.61 -16.15 5.66
N VAL A 70 1.73 -15.14 5.64
CA VAL A 70 1.13 -14.61 4.40
C VAL A 70 1.99 -13.49 3.81
N THR A 71 2.58 -12.66 4.65
CA THR A 71 3.61 -11.71 4.21
C THR A 71 4.88 -12.47 3.88
N THR A 72 5.35 -12.32 2.64
CA THR A 72 6.45 -13.13 2.13
C THR A 72 7.83 -12.50 2.37
N PRO A 73 8.89 -13.31 2.55
CA PRO A 73 10.25 -12.77 2.76
C PRO A 73 10.73 -11.84 1.63
N ASP A 74 10.40 -12.15 0.39
CA ASP A 74 10.77 -11.32 -0.77
C ASP A 74 10.09 -9.94 -0.75
N ALA A 75 8.85 -9.83 -0.26
CA ALA A 75 8.21 -8.55 -0.01
C ALA A 75 8.96 -7.73 1.05
N LEU A 76 9.36 -8.36 2.16
CA LEU A 76 10.14 -7.70 3.21
C LEU A 76 11.54 -7.30 2.72
N MET A 77 12.17 -8.13 1.89
CA MET A 77 13.46 -7.80 1.27
C MET A 77 13.35 -6.59 0.34
N TYR A 78 12.28 -6.48 -0.45
CA TYR A 78 12.05 -5.30 -1.28
C TYR A 78 11.85 -4.03 -0.44
N LEU A 79 11.03 -4.10 0.60
CA LEU A 79 10.83 -2.98 1.52
C LEU A 79 12.17 -2.58 2.18
N TRP A 80 12.96 -3.55 2.60
CA TRP A 80 14.30 -3.30 3.15
C TRP A 80 15.25 -2.67 2.12
N TYR A 81 15.20 -3.11 0.85
CA TYR A 81 15.95 -2.47 -0.24
C TYR A 81 15.57 -0.99 -0.35
N LEU A 82 14.29 -0.65 -0.35
CA LEU A 82 13.83 0.75 -0.37
C LEU A 82 14.38 1.53 0.83
N LYS A 83 14.36 0.94 2.02
CA LYS A 83 14.90 1.57 3.24
C LYS A 83 16.40 1.84 3.13
N GLN A 84 17.18 0.93 2.54
CA GLN A 84 18.62 1.13 2.36
C GLN A 84 18.92 2.18 1.28
N SER A 85 18.16 2.18 0.19
CA SER A 85 18.35 3.11 -0.94
C SER A 85 17.89 4.53 -0.61
N TYR A 86 16.82 4.68 0.18
CA TYR A 86 16.17 5.96 0.47
C TYR A 86 16.05 6.22 1.98
N LYS A 87 17.16 6.10 2.72
CA LYS A 87 17.25 6.04 4.21
C LYS A 87 16.41 7.07 4.97
N LYS A 88 16.37 8.31 4.49
CA LYS A 88 15.66 9.42 5.17
C LYS A 88 14.19 9.55 4.74
N GLN A 89 13.79 8.86 3.70
CA GLN A 89 12.48 8.99 3.08
C GLN A 89 11.58 7.78 3.36
N VAL A 90 12.16 6.63 3.74
CA VAL A 90 11.43 5.38 3.93
C VAL A 90 11.40 4.98 5.40
N GLU A 91 10.21 4.67 5.90
CA GLU A 91 9.98 4.09 7.22
C GLU A 91 9.29 2.73 7.08
N ILE A 92 9.80 1.71 7.78
CA ILE A 92 9.23 0.36 7.75
C ILE A 92 9.04 -0.11 9.18
N HIS A 93 7.84 -0.55 9.49
CA HIS A 93 7.47 -1.17 10.74
C HIS A 93 6.82 -2.52 10.46
N THR A 94 7.29 -3.55 11.12
CA THR A 94 6.65 -4.87 11.10
C THR A 94 5.78 -5.03 12.34
N MET A 95 4.59 -5.55 12.16
CA MET A 95 3.68 -5.88 13.25
C MET A 95 3.67 -7.40 13.44
N ASP A 96 4.39 -7.84 14.45
CA ASP A 96 4.37 -9.22 14.93
C ASP A 96 3.42 -9.27 16.14
N TRP A 97 2.18 -9.72 15.91
CA TRP A 97 1.12 -9.71 16.90
C TRP A 97 0.81 -11.14 17.32
N ASP A 98 1.30 -11.54 18.48
CA ASP A 98 1.09 -12.88 19.07
C ASP A 98 0.04 -12.85 20.19
N TYR A 99 -1.16 -12.37 19.88
CA TYR A 99 -2.28 -12.42 20.85
C TYR A 99 -3.25 -13.52 20.41
N LYS A 100 -3.52 -14.48 21.30
CA LYS A 100 -4.51 -15.53 21.06
C LYS A 100 -5.83 -14.87 20.67
N ASP A 101 -6.47 -15.37 19.62
CA ASP A 101 -7.79 -14.96 19.16
C ASP A 101 -7.88 -13.57 18.49
N SER A 102 -6.77 -12.93 18.14
CA SER A 102 -6.78 -11.69 17.38
C SER A 102 -5.74 -11.67 16.26
N ILE A 103 -6.02 -10.90 15.20
CA ILE A 103 -5.11 -10.72 14.08
C ILE A 103 -4.94 -9.23 13.76
N PHE A 104 -3.76 -8.85 13.32
CA PHE A 104 -3.53 -7.55 12.71
C PHE A 104 -4.06 -7.57 11.27
N HIS A 105 -5.20 -6.92 10.99
CA HIS A 105 -5.90 -7.07 9.71
C HIS A 105 -6.33 -5.76 9.01
N PRO A 106 -5.63 -4.62 9.19
CA PRO A 106 -5.95 -3.39 8.48
C PRO A 106 -5.57 -3.46 6.99
N LYS A 107 -6.24 -2.65 6.18
CA LYS A 107 -5.87 -2.32 4.80
C LYS A 107 -6.19 -0.84 4.60
N MET A 108 -5.16 -0.03 4.75
CA MET A 108 -5.23 1.43 4.65
C MET A 108 -4.10 1.94 3.76
N TYR A 109 -4.44 2.85 2.90
CA TYR A 109 -3.53 3.59 2.02
C TYR A 109 -3.79 5.07 2.24
N TYR A 110 -2.77 5.80 2.66
CA TYR A 110 -2.90 7.20 3.04
C TYR A 110 -1.87 8.05 2.32
N PHE A 111 -2.35 9.04 1.61
CA PHE A 111 -1.55 10.01 0.88
C PHE A 111 -1.77 11.38 1.48
N GLN A 112 -0.70 12.17 1.69
CA GLN A 112 -0.84 13.52 2.22
C GLN A 112 0.26 14.46 1.72
N ASN A 113 -0.06 15.74 1.74
CA ASN A 113 0.88 16.85 1.72
C ASN A 113 0.50 17.87 2.82
N SER A 114 1.03 19.09 2.77
CA SER A 114 0.71 20.14 3.74
C SER A 114 -0.75 20.64 3.71
N ASN A 115 -1.47 20.40 2.61
CA ASN A 115 -2.75 21.06 2.34
C ASN A 115 -3.91 20.07 2.16
N LYS A 116 -3.62 18.83 1.78
CA LYS A 116 -4.67 17.84 1.49
C LYS A 116 -4.24 16.42 1.80
N PHE A 117 -5.22 15.56 1.95
CA PHE A 117 -5.01 14.11 2.09
C PHE A 117 -5.99 13.31 1.24
N ASN A 118 -5.60 12.07 0.96
CA ASN A 118 -6.48 11.04 0.43
C ASN A 118 -6.30 9.77 1.27
N LEU A 119 -7.35 9.36 1.94
CA LEU A 119 -7.41 8.16 2.76
C LEU A 119 -8.24 7.10 2.05
N ILE A 120 -7.66 5.94 1.77
CA ILE A 120 -8.33 4.79 1.19
C ILE A 120 -8.34 3.65 2.21
N ILE A 121 -9.52 3.15 2.54
CA ILE A 121 -9.71 2.00 3.44
C ILE A 121 -10.60 0.97 2.74
N GLY A 122 -10.22 -0.30 2.83
CA GLY A 122 -11.00 -1.34 2.17
C GLY A 122 -10.57 -2.77 2.51
N SER A 123 -10.85 -3.68 1.59
CA SER A 123 -10.50 -5.09 1.73
C SER A 123 -9.17 -5.47 1.06
N ASN A 124 -8.57 -4.56 0.27
CA ASN A 124 -7.42 -4.79 -0.59
C ASN A 124 -6.11 -4.99 0.18
N ASN A 125 -5.57 -6.21 0.24
CA ASN A 125 -4.20 -6.48 0.70
C ASN A 125 -3.16 -6.17 -0.40
N LEU A 126 -1.88 -6.03 -0.02
CA LEU A 126 -0.75 -5.91 -0.96
C LEU A 126 -0.38 -7.28 -1.56
N THR A 127 -1.34 -7.91 -2.18
CA THR A 127 -1.22 -9.20 -2.87
C THR A 127 -1.86 -9.10 -4.25
N VAL A 128 -1.50 -9.99 -5.17
CA VAL A 128 -2.15 -10.03 -6.50
C VAL A 128 -3.67 -10.20 -6.36
N GLY A 129 -4.14 -10.99 -5.39
CA GLY A 129 -5.57 -11.12 -5.09
C GLY A 129 -6.18 -9.75 -4.77
N GLY A 130 -5.66 -9.09 -3.74
CA GLY A 130 -6.18 -7.82 -3.26
C GLY A 130 -6.04 -6.66 -4.25
N LEU A 131 -5.09 -6.72 -5.18
CA LEU A 131 -4.78 -5.61 -6.08
C LEU A 131 -5.36 -5.73 -7.49
N CYS A 132 -5.76 -6.96 -7.93
CA CYS A 132 -6.32 -7.13 -9.28
C CYS A 132 -7.15 -8.40 -9.53
N ARG A 133 -7.06 -9.47 -8.69
CA ARG A 133 -7.69 -10.75 -9.01
C ARG A 133 -8.99 -11.05 -8.28
N ASN A 134 -9.19 -10.50 -7.09
CA ASN A 134 -10.40 -10.72 -6.31
C ASN A 134 -11.46 -9.67 -6.63
N PHE A 135 -12.70 -9.94 -6.23
CA PHE A 135 -13.67 -8.89 -5.97
C PHE A 135 -13.28 -8.21 -4.66
N GLU A 136 -12.98 -6.93 -4.70
CA GLU A 136 -12.63 -6.13 -3.54
C GLU A 136 -13.43 -4.82 -3.54
N LEU A 137 -13.56 -4.23 -2.38
CA LEU A 137 -14.19 -2.93 -2.22
C LEU A 137 -13.38 -2.07 -1.27
N ALA A 138 -13.03 -0.88 -1.72
CA ALA A 138 -12.48 0.17 -0.89
C ALA A 138 -13.33 1.44 -0.95
N ALA A 139 -13.05 2.37 -0.07
CA ALA A 139 -13.62 3.71 -0.10
C ALA A 139 -12.51 4.74 0.06
N SER A 140 -12.54 5.78 -0.77
CA SER A 140 -11.64 6.93 -0.69
C SER A 140 -12.33 8.09 0.00
N HIS A 141 -11.59 8.79 0.86
CA HIS A 141 -11.98 10.04 1.47
C HIS A 141 -10.88 11.07 1.29
N GLU A 142 -11.19 12.12 0.57
CA GLU A 142 -10.30 13.27 0.37
C GLU A 142 -10.75 14.44 1.24
N GLY A 143 -9.77 15.21 1.72
CA GLY A 143 -10.01 16.41 2.54
C GLY A 143 -8.79 17.33 2.57
N ASP A 144 -9.02 18.52 3.09
CA ASP A 144 -8.04 19.59 3.32
C ASP A 144 -7.63 19.64 4.78
#